data_b9fb1b1973b8bce8ed85130bde52da56
#
_entry.id   b9fb1b1973b8bce8ed85130bde52da56
#
_cell.length_a   1.000
_cell.length_b   1.000
_cell.length_c   1.000
_cell.angle_alpha   90.00
_cell.angle_beta   90.00
_cell.angle_gamma   90.00
#
_symmetry.space_group_name_H-M   'P 1'
#
loop_
_entity.id
_entity.type
_entity.pdbx_description
1 polymer ?
#
loop_
_entity_poly.entity_id
_entity_poly.type
_entity_poly.pdbx_seq_one_letter_code
_entity_poly.pdbx_strand_id
1 'polypeptide(L)'
;MPGALRKLQGVFIDKPPNYSEIDGKIAASGLPSRKKHMLYLKSRGVSAIISLTEQPLPKHLVDGFTYLHFPLKDHQPADATTLMKIVEAMETLLSRGHKPLIHCQAGHGRTGMVLTAFLMKHKGLGWRECLEFVRRLRPGSVEVGQEASLRELEALLKSGS
;
A
#
# COMPACT_ATOMS: atom_id res chain seq x y z
N MET A 1 -6.66 26.20 -24.75
CA MET A 1 -6.80 26.65 -23.35
C MET A 1 -5.60 26.20 -22.53
N PRO A 2 -4.53 26.99 -22.53
CA PRO A 2 -3.28 26.56 -21.87
C PRO A 2 -3.38 26.41 -20.36
N GLY A 3 -4.27 27.14 -19.69
CA GLY A 3 -4.38 27.13 -18.24
C GLY A 3 -5.11 25.91 -17.67
N ALA A 4 -6.08 25.36 -18.37
CA ALA A 4 -6.83 24.17 -17.93
C ALA A 4 -5.98 22.90 -18.13
N LEU A 5 -5.22 22.84 -19.22
CA LEU A 5 -4.29 21.74 -19.48
C LEU A 5 -3.14 21.73 -18.48
N ARG A 6 -2.61 22.90 -18.10
CA ARG A 6 -1.57 23.00 -17.07
C ARG A 6 -2.06 22.55 -15.70
N LYS A 7 -3.31 22.86 -15.33
CA LYS A 7 -3.92 22.41 -14.08
C LYS A 7 -4.10 20.87 -14.07
N LEU A 8 -4.55 20.31 -15.18
CA LEU A 8 -4.70 18.87 -15.34
C LEU A 8 -3.34 18.17 -15.33
N GLN A 9 -2.34 18.70 -16.01
CA GLN A 9 -0.99 18.18 -16.01
C GLN A 9 -0.35 18.27 -14.60
N GLY A 10 -0.61 19.36 -13.85
CA GLY A 10 -0.14 19.51 -12.48
C GLY A 10 -0.70 18.45 -11.55
N VAL A 11 -1.99 18.13 -11.68
CA VAL A 11 -2.65 17.07 -10.89
C VAL A 11 -2.06 15.69 -11.21
N PHE A 12 -1.70 15.41 -12.46
CA PHE A 12 -1.07 14.15 -12.86
C PHE A 12 0.40 14.06 -12.43
N ILE A 13 1.14 15.17 -12.47
CA ILE A 13 2.55 15.25 -12.09
C ILE A 13 2.72 15.19 -10.56
N ASP A 14 1.73 15.65 -9.81
CA ASP A 14 1.78 15.77 -8.35
C ASP A 14 1.25 14.54 -7.60
N LYS A 15 0.95 13.45 -8.31
CA LYS A 15 0.62 12.19 -7.64
C LYS A 15 1.88 11.54 -7.07
N PRO A 16 1.79 10.81 -5.96
CA PRO A 16 2.93 10.07 -5.43
C PRO A 16 3.49 9.10 -6.48
N PRO A 17 4.81 8.80 -6.44
CA PRO A 17 5.39 7.87 -7.39
C PRO A 17 4.73 6.50 -7.30
N ASN A 18 4.60 5.82 -8.43
CA ASN A 18 4.03 4.48 -8.52
C ASN A 18 2.65 4.34 -7.85
N TYR A 19 1.80 5.35 -8.03
CA TYR A 19 0.45 5.35 -7.49
C TYR A 19 -0.47 4.42 -8.29
N SER A 20 -1.26 3.62 -7.59
CA SER A 20 -2.34 2.81 -8.17
C SER A 20 -3.44 2.58 -7.16
N GLU A 21 -4.58 2.07 -7.61
CA GLU A 21 -5.72 1.76 -6.75
C GLU A 21 -6.19 0.33 -7.01
N ILE A 22 -6.68 -0.34 -5.97
CA ILE A 22 -7.32 -1.65 -6.05
C ILE A 22 -8.80 -1.47 -5.76
N ASP A 23 -9.64 -1.75 -6.75
CA ASP A 23 -11.11 -1.66 -6.68
C ASP A 23 -11.62 -0.29 -6.19
N GLY A 24 -10.84 0.76 -6.36
CA GLY A 24 -11.18 2.09 -5.88
C GLY A 24 -11.23 2.24 -4.36
N LYS A 25 -10.89 1.21 -3.61
CA LYS A 25 -11.01 1.15 -2.15
C LYS A 25 -9.68 1.27 -1.42
N ILE A 26 -8.60 0.83 -2.05
CA ILE A 26 -7.25 0.82 -1.50
C ILE A 26 -6.32 1.50 -2.50
N ALA A 27 -5.49 2.39 -2.02
CA ALA A 27 -4.45 3.04 -2.82
C ALA A 27 -3.07 2.53 -2.38
N ALA A 28 -2.13 2.55 -3.29
CA ALA A 28 -0.74 2.16 -3.05
C ALA A 28 0.20 3.10 -3.80
N SER A 29 1.36 3.37 -3.21
CA SER A 29 2.36 4.23 -3.85
C SER A 29 3.75 4.02 -3.26
N GLY A 30 4.74 4.69 -3.85
CA GLY A 30 6.00 5.00 -3.21
C GLY A 30 5.85 6.15 -2.23
N LEU A 31 6.97 6.70 -1.75
CA LEU A 31 6.97 7.71 -0.70
C LEU A 31 6.23 8.99 -1.13
N PRO A 32 5.13 9.36 -0.45
CA PRO A 32 4.48 10.63 -0.67
C PRO A 32 5.21 11.72 0.14
N SER A 33 6.17 12.38 -0.49
CA SER A 33 7.12 13.28 0.20
C SER A 33 6.77 14.76 0.14
N ARG A 34 5.71 15.13 -0.58
CA ARG A 34 5.35 16.53 -0.82
C ARG A 34 3.91 16.82 -0.43
N LYS A 35 3.66 18.06 -0.02
CA LYS A 35 2.29 18.52 0.25
C LYS A 35 1.36 18.30 -0.95
N LYS A 36 1.85 18.50 -2.16
CA LYS A 36 1.09 18.26 -3.38
C LYS A 36 0.66 16.80 -3.54
N HIS A 37 1.52 15.85 -3.13
CA HIS A 37 1.15 14.44 -3.07
C HIS A 37 -0.05 14.22 -2.15
N MET A 38 -0.03 14.86 -0.97
CA MET A 38 -1.13 14.73 -0.01
C MET A 38 -2.44 15.33 -0.52
N LEU A 39 -2.36 16.44 -1.22
CA LEU A 39 -3.54 17.05 -1.88
C LEU A 39 -4.12 16.12 -2.95
N TYR A 40 -3.26 15.50 -3.75
CA TYR A 40 -3.69 14.51 -4.72
C TYR A 40 -4.40 13.34 -4.05
N LEU A 41 -3.82 12.78 -2.98
CA LEU A 41 -4.42 11.68 -2.24
C LEU A 41 -5.81 12.05 -1.72
N LYS A 42 -5.96 13.23 -1.13
CA LYS A 42 -7.26 13.73 -0.67
C LYS A 42 -8.26 13.83 -1.82
N SER A 43 -7.82 14.29 -2.99
CA SER A 43 -8.66 14.40 -4.18
C SER A 43 -9.17 13.04 -4.67
N ARG A 44 -8.43 11.96 -4.36
CA ARG A 44 -8.81 10.58 -4.70
C ARG A 44 -9.63 9.90 -3.61
N GLY A 45 -9.97 10.62 -2.55
CA GLY A 45 -10.74 10.07 -1.45
C GLY A 45 -9.92 9.31 -0.41
N VAL A 46 -8.59 9.33 -0.51
CA VAL A 46 -7.73 8.72 0.50
C VAL A 46 -7.88 9.47 1.82
N SER A 47 -8.17 8.76 2.89
CA SER A 47 -8.43 9.33 4.21
C SER A 47 -7.55 8.74 5.31
N ALA A 48 -6.81 7.68 5.00
CA ALA A 48 -5.88 7.04 5.93
C ALA A 48 -4.59 6.69 5.21
N ILE A 49 -3.48 6.67 5.93
CA ILE A 49 -2.16 6.32 5.39
C ILE A 49 -1.51 5.30 6.30
N ILE A 50 -1.01 4.23 5.71
CA ILE A 50 -0.16 3.24 6.37
C ILE A 50 1.24 3.33 5.77
N SER A 51 2.19 3.79 6.56
CA SER A 51 3.60 3.83 6.18
C SER A 51 4.30 2.53 6.56
N LEU A 52 5.00 1.94 5.60
CA LEU A 52 5.82 0.74 5.81
C LEU A 52 7.32 1.08 5.87
N THR A 53 7.66 2.34 5.71
CA THR A 53 9.05 2.82 5.76
C THR A 53 9.60 2.73 7.18
N GLU A 54 10.92 2.63 7.31
CA GLU A 54 11.58 2.54 8.60
C GLU A 54 11.36 3.81 9.44
N GLN A 55 11.33 4.97 8.79
CA GLN A 55 10.96 6.23 9.42
C GLN A 55 9.53 6.63 9.10
N PRO A 56 8.78 7.23 10.03
CA PRO A 56 7.43 7.72 9.74
C PRO A 56 7.49 8.95 8.83
N LEU A 57 6.35 9.26 8.21
CA LEU A 57 6.19 10.51 7.48
C LEU A 57 6.19 11.70 8.43
N PRO A 58 6.68 12.87 7.98
CA PRO A 58 6.59 14.09 8.78
C PRO A 58 5.15 14.40 9.17
N LYS A 59 4.96 14.83 10.41
CA LYS A 59 3.63 15.11 10.98
C LYS A 59 2.83 16.10 10.13
N HIS A 60 3.49 17.13 9.58
CA HIS A 60 2.81 18.13 8.76
C HIS A 60 2.23 17.59 7.44
N LEU A 61 2.79 16.46 6.94
CA LEU A 61 2.28 15.83 5.71
C LEU A 61 1.03 14.98 5.99
N VAL A 62 0.96 14.32 7.14
CA VAL A 62 -0.14 13.41 7.46
C VAL A 62 -1.29 14.08 8.17
N ASP A 63 -1.22 15.38 8.36
CA ASP A 63 -2.31 16.14 8.96
C ASP A 63 -3.60 16.00 8.15
N GLY A 64 -4.69 15.70 8.85
CA GLY A 64 -5.99 15.44 8.21
C GLY A 64 -6.19 14.01 7.72
N PHE A 65 -5.21 13.13 7.93
CA PHE A 65 -5.35 11.69 7.66
C PHE A 65 -5.33 10.90 8.96
N THR A 66 -6.00 9.75 8.98
CA THR A 66 -5.74 8.73 9.99
C THR A 66 -4.41 8.06 9.61
N TYR A 67 -3.44 8.09 10.51
CA TYR A 67 -2.07 7.69 10.19
C TYR A 67 -1.61 6.52 11.04
N LEU A 68 -1.11 5.47 10.39
CA LEU A 68 -0.52 4.30 11.03
C LEU A 68 0.89 4.05 10.47
N HIS A 69 1.80 3.60 11.33
CA HIS A 69 3.17 3.31 10.96
C HIS A 69 3.54 1.90 11.38
N PHE A 70 3.85 1.04 10.40
CA PHE A 70 4.32 -0.32 10.60
C PHE A 70 5.69 -0.45 9.92
N PRO A 71 6.79 -0.14 10.60
CA PRO A 71 8.10 -0.15 9.95
C PRO A 71 8.52 -1.55 9.55
N LEU A 72 8.81 -1.72 8.26
CA LEU A 72 9.39 -2.94 7.71
C LEU A 72 10.79 -2.62 7.17
N LYS A 73 11.68 -3.58 7.27
CA LYS A 73 13.05 -3.43 6.73
C LYS A 73 13.00 -3.55 5.21
N ASP A 74 13.64 -2.59 4.52
CA ASP A 74 13.71 -2.61 3.07
C ASP A 74 14.45 -3.84 2.56
N HIS A 75 14.03 -4.37 1.42
CA HIS A 75 14.60 -5.55 0.75
C HIS A 75 14.55 -6.85 1.58
N GLN A 76 13.86 -6.86 2.71
CA GLN A 76 13.77 -8.01 3.61
C GLN A 76 12.39 -8.63 3.60
N PRO A 77 12.29 -9.95 3.87
CA PRO A 77 10.98 -10.54 4.15
C PRO A 77 10.43 -10.00 5.48
N ALA A 78 9.12 -10.03 5.64
CA ALA A 78 8.44 -9.70 6.88
C ALA A 78 7.81 -10.96 7.46
N ASP A 79 7.72 -11.03 8.79
CA ASP A 79 7.03 -12.15 9.44
C ASP A 79 5.56 -12.20 9.03
N ALA A 80 5.03 -13.41 8.85
CA ALA A 80 3.62 -13.60 8.52
C ALA A 80 2.69 -12.96 9.57
N THR A 81 3.07 -13.04 10.84
CA THR A 81 2.31 -12.41 11.93
C THR A 81 2.27 -10.89 11.77
N THR A 82 3.39 -10.26 11.38
CA THR A 82 3.46 -8.83 11.13
C THR A 82 2.59 -8.44 9.94
N LEU A 83 2.66 -9.20 8.84
CA LEU A 83 1.79 -8.97 7.68
C LEU A 83 0.31 -9.05 8.07
N MET A 84 -0.06 -10.03 8.89
CA MET A 84 -1.44 -10.17 9.36
C MET A 84 -1.90 -8.96 10.19
N LYS A 85 -1.04 -8.43 11.05
CA LYS A 85 -1.36 -7.21 11.82
C LYS A 85 -1.64 -6.02 10.91
N ILE A 86 -0.86 -5.87 9.85
CA ILE A 86 -1.05 -4.80 8.87
C ILE A 86 -2.35 -5.01 8.10
N VAL A 87 -2.63 -6.23 7.67
CA VAL A 87 -3.88 -6.58 6.98
C VAL A 87 -5.09 -6.29 7.88
N GLU A 88 -5.02 -6.66 9.15
CA GLU A 88 -6.09 -6.38 10.11
C GLU A 88 -6.31 -4.87 10.29
N ALA A 89 -5.23 -4.09 10.32
CA ALA A 89 -5.33 -2.63 10.38
C ALA A 89 -6.02 -2.08 9.11
N MET A 90 -5.70 -2.62 7.94
CA MET A 90 -6.37 -2.25 6.69
C MET A 90 -7.87 -2.57 6.74
N GLU A 91 -8.21 -3.76 7.23
CA GLU A 91 -9.59 -4.19 7.37
C GLU A 91 -10.38 -3.27 8.30
N THR A 92 -9.78 -2.89 9.43
CA THR A 92 -10.39 -1.96 10.37
C THR A 92 -10.64 -0.59 9.74
N LEU A 93 -9.66 -0.05 9.01
CA LEU A 93 -9.82 1.21 8.30
C LEU A 93 -10.95 1.15 7.27
N LEU A 94 -10.97 0.08 6.47
CA LEU A 94 -12.01 -0.13 5.46
C LEU A 94 -13.40 -0.22 6.09
N SER A 95 -13.54 -0.95 7.21
CA SER A 95 -14.81 -1.10 7.91
C SER A 95 -15.33 0.23 8.49
N ARG A 96 -14.44 1.17 8.76
CA ARG A 96 -14.78 2.51 9.25
C ARG A 96 -15.00 3.53 8.12
N GLY A 97 -15.01 3.08 6.88
CA GLY A 97 -15.26 3.93 5.72
C GLY A 97 -14.03 4.66 5.19
N HIS A 98 -12.83 4.32 5.66
CA HIS A 98 -11.61 4.92 5.14
C HIS A 98 -11.18 4.28 3.82
N LYS A 99 -10.49 5.06 3.01
CA LYS A 99 -9.72 4.58 1.86
C LYS A 99 -8.25 4.70 2.22
N PRO A 100 -7.58 3.60 2.58
CA PRO A 100 -6.18 3.64 3.00
C PRO A 100 -5.22 3.69 1.83
N LEU A 101 -4.13 4.43 2.00
CA LEU A 101 -2.94 4.36 1.17
C LEU A 101 -1.91 3.49 1.89
N ILE A 102 -1.36 2.51 1.18
CA ILE A 102 -0.23 1.70 1.64
C ILE A 102 1.00 2.17 0.87
N HIS A 103 2.06 2.55 1.55
CA HIS A 103 3.27 2.99 0.87
C HIS A 103 4.54 2.52 1.53
N CYS A 104 5.61 2.42 0.75
CA CYS A 104 6.98 2.26 1.21
C CYS A 104 7.85 3.31 0.51
N GLN A 105 9.13 3.05 0.25
CA GLN A 105 9.99 4.02 -0.43
C GLN A 105 9.70 4.07 -1.94
N ALA A 106 9.92 2.96 -2.63
CA ALA A 106 9.69 2.86 -4.07
C ALA A 106 8.26 2.43 -4.44
N GLY A 107 7.55 1.82 -3.51
CA GLY A 107 6.20 1.32 -3.74
C GLY A 107 6.15 -0.07 -4.37
N HIS A 108 7.24 -0.82 -4.34
CA HIS A 108 7.32 -2.15 -4.96
C HIS A 108 7.34 -3.29 -3.94
N GLY A 109 8.44 -3.45 -3.21
CA GLY A 109 8.67 -4.63 -2.38
C GLY A 109 7.75 -4.74 -1.17
N ARG A 110 7.94 -3.87 -0.19
CA ARG A 110 7.16 -3.88 1.06
C ARG A 110 5.68 -3.64 0.82
N THR A 111 5.35 -2.67 -0.02
CA THR A 111 3.97 -2.40 -0.43
C THR A 111 3.36 -3.61 -1.12
N GLY A 112 4.09 -4.24 -2.04
CA GLY A 112 3.65 -5.43 -2.75
C GLY A 112 3.37 -6.61 -1.81
N MET A 113 4.20 -6.84 -0.80
CA MET A 113 3.97 -7.89 0.21
C MET A 113 2.63 -7.67 0.94
N VAL A 114 2.38 -6.46 1.38
CA VAL A 114 1.16 -6.13 2.14
C VAL A 114 -0.08 -6.26 1.26
N LEU A 115 -0.05 -5.75 0.04
CA LEU A 115 -1.18 -5.87 -0.89
C LEU A 115 -1.47 -7.33 -1.22
N THR A 116 -0.42 -8.13 -1.46
CA THR A 116 -0.58 -9.55 -1.75
C THR A 116 -1.17 -10.28 -0.54
N ALA A 117 -0.66 -9.99 0.66
CA ALA A 117 -1.17 -10.58 1.91
C ALA A 117 -2.65 -10.25 2.12
N PHE A 118 -3.05 -9.01 1.86
CA PHE A 118 -4.45 -8.59 1.94
C PHE A 118 -5.33 -9.42 1.00
N LEU A 119 -4.92 -9.58 -0.26
CA LEU A 119 -5.67 -10.34 -1.24
C LEU A 119 -5.74 -11.83 -0.88
N MET A 120 -4.67 -12.41 -0.37
CA MET A 120 -4.64 -13.80 0.08
C MET A 120 -5.72 -14.05 1.14
N LYS A 121 -5.82 -13.17 2.12
CA LYS A 121 -6.82 -13.29 3.17
C LYS A 121 -8.24 -13.11 2.65
N HIS A 122 -8.47 -12.12 1.80
CA HIS A 122 -9.81 -11.77 1.34
C HIS A 122 -10.35 -12.65 0.23
N LYS A 123 -9.48 -13.14 -0.65
CA LYS A 123 -9.89 -13.99 -1.77
C LYS A 123 -9.75 -15.48 -1.48
N GLY A 124 -9.02 -15.85 -0.44
CA GLY A 124 -8.75 -17.25 -0.13
C GLY A 124 -7.92 -17.96 -1.18
N LEU A 125 -7.18 -17.22 -1.99
CA LEU A 125 -6.31 -17.76 -3.05
C LEU A 125 -4.88 -17.93 -2.54
N GLY A 126 -4.10 -18.76 -3.24
CA GLY A 126 -2.69 -18.98 -2.92
C GLY A 126 -1.85 -17.73 -3.18
N TRP A 127 -0.66 -17.70 -2.58
CA TRP A 127 0.22 -16.54 -2.68
C TRP A 127 0.67 -16.23 -4.11
N ARG A 128 0.88 -17.26 -4.93
CA ARG A 128 1.32 -17.07 -6.32
C ARG A 128 0.26 -16.37 -7.17
N GLU A 129 -0.99 -16.78 -7.02
CA GLU A 129 -2.10 -16.19 -7.77
C GLU A 129 -2.33 -14.73 -7.37
N CYS A 130 -2.29 -14.45 -6.06
CA CYS A 130 -2.43 -13.10 -5.56
C CYS A 130 -1.25 -12.21 -5.97
N LEU A 131 -0.04 -12.74 -5.91
CA LEU A 131 1.16 -12.01 -6.33
C LEU A 131 1.13 -11.69 -7.82
N GLU A 132 0.69 -12.64 -8.64
CA GLU A 132 0.54 -12.40 -10.08
C GLU A 132 -0.44 -11.26 -10.36
N PHE A 133 -1.56 -11.22 -9.66
CA PHE A 133 -2.52 -10.13 -9.76
C PHE A 133 -1.89 -8.78 -9.40
N VAL A 134 -1.18 -8.72 -8.27
CA VAL A 134 -0.50 -7.50 -7.83
C VAL A 134 0.56 -7.06 -8.84
N ARG A 135 1.33 -8.00 -9.39
CA ARG A 135 2.38 -7.70 -10.38
C ARG A 135 1.82 -7.21 -11.71
N ARG A 136 0.63 -7.65 -12.09
CA ARG A 136 -0.04 -7.10 -13.29
C ARG A 136 -0.44 -5.65 -13.08
N LEU A 137 -0.95 -5.33 -11.90
CA LEU A 137 -1.34 -3.96 -11.57
C LEU A 137 -0.11 -3.07 -11.30
N ARG A 138 0.90 -3.64 -10.65
CA ARG A 138 2.08 -2.94 -10.16
C ARG A 138 3.33 -3.76 -10.48
N PRO A 139 3.87 -3.67 -11.71
CA PRO A 139 5.07 -4.42 -12.09
C PRO A 139 6.24 -4.16 -11.12
N GLY A 140 7.00 -5.20 -10.81
CA GLY A 140 8.12 -5.12 -9.88
C GLY A 140 7.74 -5.30 -8.42
N SER A 141 6.46 -5.56 -8.11
CA SER A 141 6.02 -5.82 -6.74
C SER A 141 6.63 -7.10 -6.20
N VAL A 142 7.13 -7.03 -4.98
CA VAL A 142 7.73 -8.13 -4.22
C VAL A 142 9.03 -8.64 -4.84
N GLU A 143 10.12 -8.48 -4.11
CA GLU A 143 11.43 -9.03 -4.49
C GLU A 143 11.46 -10.54 -4.22
N VAL A 144 12.36 -11.26 -4.92
CA VAL A 144 12.48 -12.71 -4.80
C VAL A 144 12.65 -13.14 -3.35
N GLY A 145 13.53 -12.46 -2.60
CA GLY A 145 13.75 -12.77 -1.17
C GLY A 145 12.53 -12.53 -0.28
N GLN A 146 11.63 -11.66 -0.70
CA GLN A 146 10.41 -11.33 0.04
C GLN A 146 9.27 -12.34 -0.17
N GLU A 147 9.37 -13.19 -1.18
CA GLU A 147 8.35 -14.23 -1.45
C GLU A 147 8.21 -15.22 -0.29
N ALA A 148 9.28 -15.41 0.48
CA ALA A 148 9.25 -16.29 1.66
C ALA A 148 8.16 -15.86 2.66
N SER A 149 7.94 -14.55 2.83
CA SER A 149 6.89 -14.02 3.71
C SER A 149 5.50 -14.46 3.27
N LEU A 150 5.26 -14.50 1.97
CA LEU A 150 3.97 -14.89 1.40
C LEU A 150 3.72 -16.38 1.55
N ARG A 151 4.76 -17.21 1.37
CA ARG A 151 4.67 -18.66 1.59
C ARG A 151 4.37 -18.97 3.06
N GLU A 152 5.05 -18.30 3.98
CA GLU A 152 4.83 -18.43 5.41
C GLU A 152 3.40 -18.00 5.78
N LEU A 153 2.92 -16.89 5.22
CA LEU A 153 1.56 -16.43 5.45
C LEU A 153 0.52 -17.44 4.94
N GLU A 154 0.74 -18.03 3.78
CA GLU A 154 -0.17 -19.06 3.25
C GLU A 154 -0.30 -20.23 4.21
N ALA A 155 0.82 -20.71 4.74
CA ALA A 155 0.83 -21.78 5.73
C ALA A 155 0.07 -21.37 7.00
N LEU A 156 0.26 -20.13 7.46
CA LEU A 156 -0.44 -19.60 8.63
C LEU A 156 -1.96 -19.52 8.40
N LEU A 157 -2.38 -19.05 7.24
CA LEU A 157 -3.80 -18.94 6.90
C LEU A 157 -4.47 -20.31 6.79
N LYS A 158 -3.78 -21.31 6.26
CA LYS A 158 -4.28 -22.68 6.17
C LYS A 158 -4.41 -23.35 7.53
N SER A 159 -3.45 -23.09 8.44
CA SER A 159 -3.46 -23.69 9.78
C SER A 159 -4.53 -23.10 10.69
N GLY A 160 -5.00 -21.88 10.42
CA GLY A 160 -6.04 -21.20 11.20
C GLY A 160 -7.46 -21.53 10.77
N SER A 161 -7.62 -22.36 9.76
CA SER A 161 -8.94 -22.72 9.22
C SER A 161 -9.51 -23.98 9.86
#